data_2bd52af4fcf06ccb1adbc6bda7ff9ad7
#
_entry.id   2bd52af4fcf06ccb1adbc6bda7ff9ad7
#
_cell.length_a   1.000
_cell.length_b   1.000
_cell.length_c   1.000
_cell.angle_alpha   90.00
_cell.angle_beta   90.00
_cell.angle_gamma   90.00
#
_symmetry.space_group_name_H-M   'P 1'
#
loop_
_entity.id
_entity.type
_entity.pdbx_description
1 polymer ?
#
loop_
_entity_poly.entity_id
_entity_poly.type
_entity_poly.pdbx_seq_one_letter_code
_entity_poly.pdbx_strand_id
1 'polypeptide(L)'
;MSLLAKLEQSVRENGGLIVSCQPVPGSPMDKPEIVAAMTQAAASAGAVAVRVEGIENLQAVRPHLFVPVIGIIKRDLTESPVRITPYLQDVDALAQAGADIIAFDASFRSRPVDIDSLLSRIRLHGLLAMADCSTVSEGVDCH
;
A
#
# COMPACT_ATOMS: atom_id res chain seq x y z
N MET A 1 2.53 -21.01 5.59
CA MET A 1 3.43 -20.11 4.82
C MET A 1 3.04 -18.67 5.10
N SER A 2 4.00 -17.83 5.46
CA SER A 2 3.75 -16.40 5.71
C SER A 2 3.33 -15.67 4.42
N LEU A 3 2.70 -14.49 4.55
CA LEU A 3 2.34 -13.67 3.39
C LEU A 3 3.58 -13.30 2.57
N LEU A 4 4.69 -12.94 3.24
CA LEU A 4 5.96 -12.63 2.57
C LEU A 4 6.46 -13.81 1.73
N ALA A 5 6.48 -15.00 2.29
CA ALA A 5 6.92 -16.20 1.57
C ALA A 5 6.02 -16.54 0.37
N LYS A 6 4.70 -16.33 0.50
CA LYS A 6 3.77 -16.49 -0.63
C LYS A 6 4.04 -15.46 -1.72
N LEU A 7 4.30 -14.22 -1.35
CA LEU A 7 4.62 -13.15 -2.30
C LEU A 7 5.93 -13.46 -3.03
N GLU A 8 6.99 -13.86 -2.30
CA GLU A 8 8.27 -14.26 -2.88
C GLU A 8 8.12 -15.43 -3.87
N GLN A 9 7.33 -16.42 -3.51
CA GLN A 9 7.03 -17.54 -4.41
C GLN A 9 6.31 -17.06 -5.67
N SER A 10 5.27 -16.23 -5.54
CA SER A 10 4.55 -15.66 -6.68
C SER A 10 5.45 -14.83 -7.59
N VAL A 11 6.39 -14.07 -7.01
CA VAL A 11 7.40 -13.32 -7.77
C VAL A 11 8.27 -14.25 -8.60
N ARG A 12 8.74 -15.35 -8.03
CA ARG A 12 9.57 -16.34 -8.76
C ARG A 12 8.82 -17.05 -9.89
N GLU A 13 7.54 -17.37 -9.66
CA GLU A 13 6.72 -18.14 -10.61
C GLU A 13 6.11 -17.24 -11.71
N ASN A 14 5.73 -16.01 -11.39
CA ASN A 14 4.91 -15.15 -12.24
C ASN A 14 5.60 -13.83 -12.66
N GLY A 15 6.89 -13.65 -12.34
CA GLY A 15 7.67 -12.51 -12.80
C GLY A 15 7.57 -11.24 -11.95
N GLY A 16 6.82 -11.24 -10.84
CA GLY A 16 6.91 -10.21 -9.81
C GLY A 16 6.30 -8.85 -10.13
N LEU A 17 5.36 -8.74 -11.05
CA LEU A 17 4.71 -7.48 -11.38
C LEU A 17 3.69 -7.08 -10.29
N ILE A 18 3.88 -5.92 -9.68
CA ILE A 18 2.90 -5.26 -8.82
C ILE A 18 2.29 -4.10 -9.59
N VAL A 19 0.96 -4.06 -9.69
CA VAL A 19 0.25 -3.04 -10.46
C VAL A 19 -0.37 -2.00 -9.54
N SER A 20 -0.05 -0.73 -9.80
CA SER A 20 -0.64 0.41 -9.11
C SER A 20 -1.96 0.82 -9.79
N CYS A 21 -3.05 0.73 -9.06
CA CYS A 21 -4.40 1.11 -9.53
C CYS A 21 -4.84 2.37 -8.78
N GLN A 22 -4.30 3.51 -9.20
CA GLN A 22 -4.49 4.82 -8.57
C GLN A 22 -4.87 5.86 -9.64
N PRO A 23 -6.16 6.00 -9.98
CA PRO A 23 -6.60 7.04 -10.92
C PRO A 23 -6.28 8.44 -10.39
N VAL A 24 -6.17 9.38 -11.30
CA VAL A 24 -6.01 10.80 -10.94
C VAL A 24 -7.26 11.25 -10.17
N PRO A 25 -7.09 11.87 -8.98
CA PRO A 25 -8.22 12.35 -8.20
C PRO A 25 -9.16 13.26 -9.00
N GLY A 26 -10.47 12.99 -8.91
CA GLY A 26 -11.51 13.73 -9.64
C GLY A 26 -11.64 13.38 -11.12
N SER A 27 -10.83 12.45 -11.65
CA SER A 27 -10.97 11.98 -13.03
C SER A 27 -12.21 11.05 -13.19
N PRO A 28 -12.68 10.80 -14.41
CA PRO A 28 -13.77 9.83 -14.64
C PRO A 28 -13.46 8.41 -14.13
N MET A 29 -12.18 8.07 -14.00
CA MET A 29 -11.72 6.77 -13.49
C MET A 29 -11.67 6.71 -11.96
N ASP A 30 -11.76 7.84 -11.27
CA ASP A 30 -11.67 7.96 -9.82
C ASP A 30 -12.99 7.58 -9.15
N LYS A 31 -13.34 6.30 -9.25
CA LYS A 31 -14.54 5.70 -8.66
C LYS A 31 -14.23 4.33 -8.10
N PRO A 32 -14.71 3.96 -6.90
CA PRO A 32 -14.39 2.68 -6.27
C PRO A 32 -14.68 1.47 -7.14
N GLU A 33 -15.80 1.45 -7.88
CA GLU A 33 -16.15 0.36 -8.79
C GLU A 33 -15.20 0.24 -9.99
N ILE A 34 -14.65 1.35 -10.46
CA ILE A 34 -13.67 1.35 -11.56
C ILE A 34 -12.30 0.86 -11.03
N VAL A 35 -11.88 1.34 -9.87
CA VAL A 35 -10.65 0.85 -9.22
C VAL A 35 -10.74 -0.65 -8.96
N ALA A 36 -11.87 -1.16 -8.50
CA ALA A 36 -12.10 -2.59 -8.34
C ALA A 36 -11.96 -3.36 -9.66
N ALA A 37 -12.51 -2.83 -10.75
CA ALA A 37 -12.37 -3.44 -12.09
C ALA A 37 -10.92 -3.43 -12.57
N MET A 38 -10.18 -2.33 -12.36
CA MET A 38 -8.75 -2.23 -12.70
C MET A 38 -7.91 -3.26 -11.96
N THR A 39 -8.13 -3.44 -10.65
CA THR A 39 -7.40 -4.42 -9.85
C THR A 39 -7.71 -5.86 -10.26
N GLN A 40 -8.95 -6.17 -10.59
CA GLN A 40 -9.34 -7.48 -11.11
C GLN A 40 -8.68 -7.77 -12.46
N ALA A 41 -8.65 -6.80 -13.37
CA ALA A 41 -7.96 -6.94 -14.66
C ALA A 41 -6.46 -7.18 -14.48
N ALA A 42 -5.82 -6.43 -13.59
CA ALA A 42 -4.40 -6.61 -13.27
C ALA A 42 -4.10 -8.01 -12.70
N ALA A 43 -4.90 -8.47 -11.73
CA ALA A 43 -4.76 -9.80 -11.14
C ALA A 43 -4.98 -10.91 -12.17
N SER A 44 -6.00 -10.78 -13.03
CA SER A 44 -6.27 -11.72 -14.11
C SER A 44 -5.16 -11.79 -15.15
N ALA A 45 -4.41 -10.71 -15.34
CA ALA A 45 -3.25 -10.65 -16.22
C ALA A 45 -1.94 -11.15 -15.57
N GLY A 46 -1.99 -11.61 -14.30
CA GLY A 46 -0.85 -12.21 -13.60
C GLY A 46 -0.10 -11.27 -12.65
N ALA A 47 -0.66 -10.13 -12.29
CA ALA A 47 -0.08 -9.30 -11.23
C ALA A 47 -0.03 -10.09 -9.91
N VAL A 48 1.11 -10.05 -9.22
CA VAL A 48 1.32 -10.75 -7.95
C VAL A 48 0.79 -10.00 -6.74
N ALA A 49 0.56 -8.69 -6.89
CA ALA A 49 -0.09 -7.82 -5.93
C ALA A 49 -0.61 -6.57 -6.65
N VAL A 50 -1.50 -5.83 -5.98
CA VAL A 50 -1.98 -4.52 -6.46
C VAL A 50 -1.77 -3.47 -5.38
N ARG A 51 -1.57 -2.21 -5.79
CA ARG A 51 -1.44 -1.07 -4.89
C ARG A 51 -2.62 -0.12 -5.10
N VAL A 52 -3.33 0.20 -4.02
CA VAL A 52 -4.59 0.95 -4.03
C VAL A 52 -4.51 2.10 -3.02
N GLU A 53 -5.00 3.26 -3.41
CA GLU A 53 -5.09 4.45 -2.56
C GLU A 53 -6.52 4.67 -2.09
N GLY A 54 -6.67 4.98 -0.79
CA GLY A 54 -7.93 5.37 -0.18
C GLY A 54 -8.76 4.21 0.37
N ILE A 55 -9.48 4.51 1.45
CA ILE A 55 -10.25 3.51 2.20
C ILE A 55 -11.43 2.99 1.39
N GLU A 56 -12.20 3.87 0.74
CA GLU A 56 -13.37 3.49 -0.08
C GLU A 56 -12.96 2.58 -1.24
N ASN A 57 -11.86 2.92 -1.92
CA ASN A 57 -11.32 2.11 -3.01
C ASN A 57 -10.88 0.73 -2.49
N LEU A 58 -10.17 0.70 -1.36
CA LEU A 58 -9.70 -0.55 -0.76
C LEU A 58 -10.87 -1.46 -0.35
N GLN A 59 -11.91 -0.89 0.26
CA GLN A 59 -13.13 -1.63 0.62
C GLN A 59 -13.87 -2.20 -0.60
N ALA A 60 -13.89 -1.48 -1.72
CA ALA A 60 -14.48 -1.96 -2.97
C ALA A 60 -13.64 -3.07 -3.65
N VAL A 61 -12.33 -2.98 -3.53
CA VAL A 61 -11.37 -3.92 -4.12
C VAL A 61 -11.33 -5.25 -3.37
N ARG A 62 -11.28 -5.21 -2.04
CA ARG A 62 -10.98 -6.37 -1.20
C ARG A 62 -11.86 -7.61 -1.47
N PRO A 63 -13.20 -7.49 -1.59
CA PRO A 63 -14.06 -8.67 -1.80
C PRO A 63 -13.80 -9.43 -3.10
N HIS A 64 -13.17 -8.80 -4.07
CA HIS A 64 -13.00 -9.32 -5.43
C HIS A 64 -11.58 -9.81 -5.75
N LEU A 65 -10.65 -9.71 -4.78
CA LEU A 65 -9.25 -10.03 -5.02
C LEU A 65 -8.71 -11.12 -4.09
N PHE A 66 -7.92 -12.02 -4.68
CA PHE A 66 -7.17 -13.07 -3.98
C PHE A 66 -5.67 -12.78 -3.88
N VAL A 67 -5.16 -11.85 -4.71
CA VAL A 67 -3.78 -11.39 -4.60
C VAL A 67 -3.64 -10.38 -3.45
N PRO A 68 -2.45 -10.22 -2.85
CA PRO A 68 -2.21 -9.22 -1.82
C PRO A 68 -2.53 -7.80 -2.28
N VAL A 69 -3.13 -7.01 -1.38
CA VAL A 69 -3.45 -5.60 -1.61
C VAL A 69 -2.56 -4.72 -0.74
N ILE A 70 -1.79 -3.86 -1.40
CA ILE A 70 -0.98 -2.82 -0.76
C ILE A 70 -1.86 -1.58 -0.63
N GLY A 71 -2.17 -1.20 0.60
CA GLY A 71 -2.97 -0.01 0.89
C GLY A 71 -2.11 1.19 1.20
N ILE A 72 -2.54 2.35 0.74
CA ILE A 72 -1.98 3.66 1.09
C ILE A 72 -3.07 4.70 1.29
N ILE A 73 -2.76 5.73 2.06
CA ILE A 73 -3.53 6.97 2.12
C ILE A 73 -2.61 8.12 1.73
N LYS A 74 -3.03 8.94 0.79
CA LYS A 74 -2.31 10.17 0.40
C LYS A 74 -2.89 11.37 1.13
N ARG A 75 -2.00 12.17 1.72
CA ARG A 75 -2.35 13.43 2.37
C ARG A 75 -1.42 14.53 1.92
N ASP A 76 -1.97 15.70 1.65
CA ASP A 76 -1.19 16.92 1.44
C ASP A 76 -1.15 17.68 2.75
N LEU A 77 0.02 17.68 3.39
CA LEU A 77 0.25 18.30 4.69
C LEU A 77 0.89 19.67 4.50
N THR A 78 0.47 20.66 5.30
CA THR A 78 1.04 22.02 5.25
C THR A 78 2.42 22.09 5.89
N GLU A 79 2.66 21.28 6.92
CA GLU A 79 3.88 21.28 7.74
C GLU A 79 4.87 20.15 7.41
N SER A 80 4.57 19.29 6.44
CA SER A 80 5.44 18.15 6.08
C SER A 80 5.32 17.79 4.61
N PRO A 81 6.44 17.48 3.93
CA PRO A 81 6.41 16.99 2.56
C PRO A 81 6.02 15.52 2.44
N VAL A 82 5.90 14.79 3.55
CA VAL A 82 5.49 13.37 3.57
C VAL A 82 4.02 13.27 3.21
N ARG A 83 3.68 12.41 2.23
CA ARG A 83 2.31 12.26 1.73
C ARG A 83 1.73 10.87 1.96
N ILE A 84 2.55 9.82 1.93
CA ILE A 84 2.07 8.43 1.91
C ILE A 84 1.95 7.90 3.33
N THR A 85 0.72 7.66 3.76
CA THR A 85 0.35 7.05 5.06
C THR A 85 1.09 7.71 6.23
N PRO A 86 0.92 9.02 6.44
CA PRO A 86 1.75 9.77 7.39
C PRO A 86 1.35 9.60 8.86
N TYR A 87 0.16 9.07 9.16
CA TYR A 87 -0.38 9.01 10.52
C TYR A 87 -0.70 7.58 10.98
N LEU A 88 -0.67 7.34 12.30
CA LEU A 88 -1.03 6.06 12.89
C LEU A 88 -2.49 5.68 12.62
N GLN A 89 -3.42 6.65 12.63
CA GLN A 89 -4.81 6.39 12.28
C GLN A 89 -5.00 5.98 10.82
N ASP A 90 -4.12 6.39 9.92
CA ASP A 90 -4.14 5.93 8.52
C ASP A 90 -3.80 4.44 8.43
N VAL A 91 -2.81 4.01 9.23
CA VAL A 91 -2.47 2.58 9.37
C VAL A 91 -3.66 1.78 9.87
N ASP A 92 -4.31 2.24 10.94
CA ASP A 92 -5.47 1.55 11.51
C ASP A 92 -6.63 1.44 10.51
N ALA A 93 -6.92 2.53 9.80
CA ALA A 93 -7.98 2.56 8.80
C ALA A 93 -7.71 1.62 7.62
N LEU A 94 -6.49 1.58 7.11
CA LEU A 94 -6.07 0.67 6.04
C LEU A 94 -6.15 -0.79 6.47
N ALA A 95 -5.73 -1.10 7.70
CA ALA A 95 -5.84 -2.46 8.26
C ALA A 95 -7.30 -2.91 8.34
N GLN A 96 -8.20 -2.05 8.85
CA GLN A 96 -9.63 -2.33 8.95
C GLN A 96 -10.30 -2.48 7.58
N ALA A 97 -9.83 -1.74 6.58
CA ALA A 97 -10.34 -1.83 5.21
C ALA A 97 -9.87 -3.08 4.44
N GLY A 98 -8.95 -3.86 5.00
CA GLY A 98 -8.51 -5.15 4.45
C GLY A 98 -7.21 -5.13 3.67
N ALA A 99 -6.32 -4.16 3.90
CA ALA A 99 -4.96 -4.19 3.37
C ALA A 99 -4.20 -5.40 3.92
N ASP A 100 -3.39 -6.03 3.08
CA ASP A 100 -2.44 -7.09 3.47
C ASP A 100 -1.06 -6.49 3.75
N ILE A 101 -0.74 -5.43 3.04
CA ILE A 101 0.52 -4.69 3.12
C ILE A 101 0.17 -3.21 3.23
N ILE A 102 0.83 -2.49 4.10
CA ILE A 102 0.68 -1.03 4.20
C ILE A 102 1.99 -0.38 3.76
N ALA A 103 1.92 0.46 2.73
CA ALA A 103 3.04 1.27 2.31
C ALA A 103 2.99 2.65 2.97
N PHE A 104 4.15 3.18 3.32
CA PHE A 104 4.32 4.48 3.95
C PHE A 104 5.60 5.16 3.45
N ASP A 105 5.62 6.47 3.47
CA ASP A 105 6.83 7.23 3.16
C ASP A 105 7.91 6.94 4.22
N ALA A 106 9.03 6.40 3.81
CA ALA A 106 10.18 6.07 4.65
C ALA A 106 11.41 6.95 4.35
N SER A 107 11.20 8.08 3.69
CA SER A 107 12.25 9.05 3.44
C SER A 107 12.71 9.77 4.72
N PHE A 108 13.90 10.39 4.68
CA PHE A 108 14.44 11.18 5.80
C PHE A 108 13.80 12.57 5.95
N ARG A 109 12.73 12.86 5.22
CA ARG A 109 12.02 14.13 5.29
C ARG A 109 11.39 14.35 6.66
N SER A 110 11.20 15.63 7.02
CA SER A 110 10.42 16.01 8.21
C SER A 110 9.02 15.40 8.16
N ARG A 111 8.57 14.82 9.26
CA ARG A 111 7.34 14.01 9.32
C ARG A 111 6.57 14.18 10.63
N PRO A 112 5.23 14.01 10.61
CA PRO A 112 4.41 14.14 11.82
C PRO A 112 4.57 12.95 12.77
N VAL A 113 4.84 11.75 12.25
CA VAL A 113 5.03 10.51 13.01
C VAL A 113 6.31 9.84 12.54
N ASP A 114 7.13 9.38 13.47
CA ASP A 114 8.39 8.70 13.13
C ASP A 114 8.16 7.32 12.50
N ILE A 115 9.15 6.87 11.72
CA ILE A 115 9.11 5.61 10.98
C ILE A 115 8.90 4.40 11.91
N ASP A 116 9.59 4.37 13.05
CA ASP A 116 9.52 3.24 13.98
C ASP A 116 8.12 3.08 14.57
N SER A 117 7.44 4.19 14.87
CA SER A 117 6.06 4.20 15.34
C SER A 117 5.09 3.67 14.27
N LEU A 118 5.25 4.07 13.01
CA LEU A 118 4.45 3.55 11.89
C LEU A 118 4.68 2.05 11.70
N LEU A 119 5.94 1.60 11.66
CA LEU A 119 6.29 0.18 11.54
C LEU A 119 5.71 -0.66 12.69
N SER A 120 5.83 -0.17 13.93
CA SER A 120 5.28 -0.85 15.10
C SER A 120 3.77 -0.99 15.01
N ARG A 121 3.07 0.05 14.55
CA ARG A 121 1.61 0.00 14.37
C ARG A 121 1.19 -0.99 13.27
N ILE A 122 1.90 -1.03 12.14
CA ILE A 122 1.64 -1.99 11.06
C ILE A 122 1.83 -3.43 11.56
N ARG A 123 2.94 -3.68 12.29
CA ARG A 123 3.22 -4.99 12.88
C ARG A 123 2.19 -5.42 13.93
N LEU A 124 1.66 -4.47 14.70
CA LEU A 124 0.60 -4.73 15.69
C LEU A 124 -0.68 -5.29 15.03
N HIS A 125 -0.99 -4.85 13.81
CA HIS A 125 -2.08 -5.41 13.01
C HIS A 125 -1.72 -6.75 12.33
N GLY A 126 -0.49 -7.26 12.48
CA GLY A 126 -0.04 -8.50 11.84
C GLY A 126 0.19 -8.37 10.33
N LEU A 127 0.36 -7.14 9.83
CA LEU A 127 0.51 -6.84 8.41
C LEU A 127 1.98 -6.65 8.01
N LEU A 128 2.24 -6.75 6.70
CA LEU A 128 3.54 -6.39 6.14
C LEU A 128 3.64 -4.88 5.92
N ALA A 129 4.83 -4.34 6.13
CA ALA A 129 5.17 -2.97 5.83
C ALA A 129 5.95 -2.88 4.52
N MET A 130 5.64 -1.86 3.70
CA MET A 130 6.40 -1.50 2.51
C MET A 130 6.93 -0.09 2.67
N ALA A 131 8.26 0.06 2.66
CA ALA A 131 8.92 1.36 2.77
C ALA A 131 9.06 2.02 1.39
N ASP A 132 8.43 3.17 1.19
CA ASP A 132 8.63 4.00 0.01
C ASP A 132 9.85 4.91 0.26
N CYS A 133 10.96 4.63 -0.42
CA CYS A 133 12.23 5.31 -0.26
C CYS A 133 12.58 6.12 -1.52
N SER A 134 13.25 7.25 -1.34
CA SER A 134 13.75 8.09 -2.43
C SER A 134 15.23 7.84 -2.74
N THR A 135 15.98 7.26 -1.79
CA THR A 135 17.42 7.00 -1.90
C THR A 135 17.76 5.60 -1.40
N VAL A 136 18.92 5.10 -1.82
CA VAL A 136 19.45 3.81 -1.37
C VAL A 136 19.71 3.81 0.13
N SER A 137 20.21 4.91 0.69
CA SER A 137 20.49 5.02 2.14
C SER A 137 19.21 4.93 2.99
N GLU A 138 18.10 5.52 2.53
CA GLU A 138 16.80 5.35 3.19
C GLU A 138 16.34 3.89 3.19
N GLY A 139 16.52 3.19 2.07
CA GLY A 139 16.18 1.78 1.97
C GLY A 139 17.03 0.88 2.86
N VAL A 140 18.32 1.16 2.99
CA VAL A 140 19.22 0.44 3.90
C VAL A 140 18.84 0.66 5.37
N ASP A 141 18.45 1.89 5.73
CA ASP A 141 18.05 2.24 7.10
C ASP A 141 16.74 1.56 7.53
N CYS A 142 15.86 1.23 6.58
CA CYS A 142 14.60 0.55 6.83
C CYS A 142 14.71 -0.99 6.90
N HIS A 143 15.88 -1.57 6.64
CA HIS A 143 16.11 -3.01 6.66
C HIS A 143 16.42 -3.47 8.10
#